data_4b64f80e05b5c6a167809cffdc40315e
#
_entry.id   4b64f80e05b5c6a167809cffdc40315e
#
_cell.length_a   1.000
_cell.length_b   1.000
_cell.length_c   1.000
_cell.angle_alpha   90.00
_cell.angle_beta   90.00
_cell.angle_gamma   90.00
#
_symmetry.space_group_name_H-M   'P 1'
#
loop_
_entity.id
_entity.type
_entity.pdbx_description
1 polymer ?
#
loop_
_entity_poly.entity_id
_entity_poly.type
_entity_poly.pdbx_seq_one_letter_code
_entity_poly.pdbx_strand_id
1 'polypeptide(L)'
;DHDQFLDVMRREPLDFAQFSYNMEDRVAEQELLPLAQDRGIATMINRPYQRGALFGKTRGHILPDIAAELDCSSWGQFFLKFILGHPAVTCIIPATAKTNHMVDNMQANFGRVPDAAQRAEMLRVFNTL
;
A
#
# COMPACT_ATOMS: atom_id res chain seq x y z
N ASP A 1 1.00 18.09 9.49
CA ASP A 1 1.11 17.54 10.83
C ASP A 1 0.12 16.38 10.99
N HIS A 2 0.60 15.22 11.46
CA HIS A 2 -0.17 13.99 11.59
C HIS A 2 -1.27 14.10 12.63
N ASP A 3 -0.99 14.76 13.75
CA ASP A 3 -1.94 14.93 14.86
C ASP A 3 -3.10 15.85 14.46
N GLN A 4 -2.82 16.90 13.72
CA GLN A 4 -3.85 17.78 13.19
C GLN A 4 -4.77 17.05 12.22
N PHE A 5 -4.22 16.18 11.39
CA PHE A 5 -5.01 15.38 10.45
C PHE A 5 -5.92 14.40 11.19
N LEU A 6 -5.40 13.71 12.19
CA LEU A 6 -6.20 12.84 13.05
C LEU A 6 -7.34 13.60 13.75
N ASP A 7 -7.06 14.80 14.22
CA ASP A 7 -8.07 15.66 14.85
C ASP A 7 -9.21 16.01 13.89
N VAL A 8 -8.88 16.38 12.65
CA VAL A 8 -9.88 16.66 11.62
C VAL A 8 -10.70 15.40 11.33
N MET A 9 -10.06 14.24 11.16
CA MET A 9 -10.75 12.97 10.91
C MET A 9 -11.69 12.57 12.04
N ARG A 10 -11.39 12.95 13.29
CA ARG A 10 -12.24 12.66 14.45
C ARG A 10 -13.45 13.57 14.54
N ARG A 11 -13.31 14.83 14.12
CA ARG A 11 -14.35 15.86 14.33
C ARG A 11 -15.23 16.10 13.11
N GLU A 12 -14.68 15.97 11.91
CA GLU A 12 -15.39 16.34 10.69
C GLU A 12 -16.01 15.10 10.00
N PRO A 13 -17.19 15.25 9.39
CA PRO A 13 -17.85 14.18 8.63
C PRO A 13 -17.22 14.04 7.25
N LEU A 14 -16.02 13.48 7.16
CA LEU A 14 -15.29 13.32 5.92
C LEU A 14 -15.78 12.08 5.16
N ASP A 15 -15.89 12.22 3.85
CA ASP A 15 -16.12 11.09 2.95
C ASP A 15 -14.82 10.39 2.57
N PHE A 16 -13.73 11.16 2.41
CA PHE A 16 -12.43 10.67 1.97
C PHE A 16 -11.29 11.23 2.81
N ALA A 17 -10.23 10.45 2.96
CA ALA A 17 -8.95 10.88 3.52
C ALA A 17 -7.83 10.38 2.62
N GLN A 18 -6.89 11.27 2.30
CA GLN A 18 -5.72 10.93 1.49
C GLN A 18 -4.46 11.07 2.31
N PHE A 19 -3.64 10.03 2.37
CA PHE A 19 -2.37 10.04 3.10
C PHE A 19 -1.40 9.00 2.54
N SER A 20 -0.12 9.11 2.94
CA SER A 20 0.93 8.20 2.53
C SER A 20 0.86 6.88 3.32
N TYR A 21 1.05 5.78 2.61
CA TYR A 21 1.18 4.46 3.20
C TYR A 21 1.89 3.52 2.23
N ASN A 22 2.88 2.80 2.70
CA ASN A 22 3.63 1.82 1.91
C ASN A 22 4.40 0.85 2.82
N MET A 23 5.13 -0.09 2.25
CA MET A 23 5.86 -1.10 3.02
C MET A 23 6.94 -0.52 3.94
N GLU A 24 7.49 0.64 3.63
CA GLU A 24 8.50 1.31 4.45
C GLU A 24 7.88 2.30 5.44
N ASP A 25 6.92 3.11 4.97
CA ASP A 25 6.20 4.08 5.79
C ASP A 25 4.84 3.49 6.21
N ARG A 26 4.79 2.93 7.41
CA ARG A 26 3.60 2.28 7.96
C ARG A 26 2.99 3.02 9.15
N VAL A 27 3.35 4.28 9.33
CA VAL A 27 2.81 5.09 10.45
C VAL A 27 1.28 5.14 10.44
N ALA A 28 0.67 5.15 9.24
CA ALA A 28 -0.78 5.15 9.09
C ALA A 28 -1.48 3.92 9.71
N GLU A 29 -0.79 2.80 9.88
CA GLU A 29 -1.37 1.60 10.52
C GLU A 29 -1.68 1.80 12.00
N GLN A 30 -1.03 2.74 12.66
CA GLN A 30 -1.19 2.98 14.09
C GLN A 30 -2.53 3.60 14.42
N GLU A 31 -2.93 4.66 13.72
CA GLU A 31 -4.14 5.42 14.03
C GLU A 31 -4.98 5.79 12.80
N LEU A 32 -4.37 6.25 11.69
CA LEU A 32 -5.13 6.77 10.54
C LEU A 32 -6.01 5.72 9.88
N LEU A 33 -5.47 4.56 9.57
CA LEU A 33 -6.21 3.47 8.93
C LEU A 33 -7.30 2.90 9.85
N PRO A 34 -7.02 2.57 11.13
CA PRO A 34 -8.07 2.15 12.05
C PRO A 34 -9.18 3.19 12.24
N LEU A 35 -8.82 4.48 12.36
CA LEU A 35 -9.80 5.55 12.51
C LEU A 35 -10.68 5.69 11.27
N ALA A 36 -10.10 5.62 10.08
CA ALA A 36 -10.84 5.67 8.83
C ALA A 36 -11.85 4.52 8.73
N GLN A 37 -11.44 3.32 9.12
CA GLN A 37 -12.31 2.15 9.12
C GLN A 37 -13.46 2.31 10.10
N ASP A 38 -13.20 2.75 11.32
CA ASP A 38 -14.21 2.95 12.36
C ASP A 38 -15.24 4.01 11.98
N ARG A 39 -14.82 5.06 11.31
CA ARG A 39 -15.69 6.17 10.91
C ARG A 39 -16.28 6.03 9.50
N GLY A 40 -15.97 4.96 8.78
CA GLY A 40 -16.46 4.76 7.42
C GLY A 40 -15.91 5.77 6.42
N ILE A 41 -14.69 6.27 6.64
CA ILE A 41 -14.01 7.20 5.73
C ILE A 41 -13.26 6.40 4.67
N ALA A 42 -13.52 6.66 3.39
CA ALA A 42 -12.78 6.03 2.30
C ALA A 42 -11.34 6.57 2.27
N THR A 43 -10.37 5.69 2.03
CA THR A 43 -8.95 6.06 2.03
C THR A 43 -8.36 6.03 0.63
N MET A 44 -7.59 7.06 0.33
CA MET A 44 -6.83 7.18 -0.92
C MET A 44 -5.35 7.22 -0.56
N ILE A 45 -4.62 6.17 -0.92
CA ILE A 45 -3.21 6.02 -0.55
C ILE A 45 -2.31 6.62 -1.62
N ASN A 46 -1.49 7.59 -1.23
CA ASN A 46 -0.44 8.13 -2.08
C ASN A 46 0.94 7.58 -1.70
N ARG A 47 1.93 7.85 -2.53
CA ARG A 47 3.34 7.43 -2.37
C ARG A 47 3.51 5.92 -2.11
N PRO A 48 2.81 5.05 -2.86
CA PRO A 48 2.89 3.60 -2.61
C PRO A 48 4.29 3.02 -2.79
N TYR A 49 5.16 3.71 -3.52
CA TYR A 49 6.55 3.31 -3.80
C TYR A 49 7.59 4.17 -3.09
N GLN A 50 7.19 4.98 -2.12
CA GLN A 50 8.06 5.94 -1.42
C GLN A 50 8.85 6.81 -2.41
N ARG A 51 8.13 7.39 -3.39
CA ARG A 51 8.71 8.18 -4.50
C ARG A 51 9.76 7.39 -5.31
N GLY A 52 9.58 6.08 -5.43
CA GLY A 52 10.48 5.19 -6.16
C GLY A 52 11.62 4.60 -5.33
N ALA A 53 11.80 5.01 -4.08
CA ALA A 53 12.89 4.52 -3.23
C ALA A 53 12.80 3.00 -2.99
N LEU A 54 11.60 2.43 -2.92
CA LEU A 54 11.42 0.99 -2.71
C LEU A 54 12.03 0.16 -3.84
N PHE A 55 12.01 0.65 -5.07
CA PHE A 55 12.65 -0.04 -6.19
C PHE A 55 14.18 -0.09 -6.09
N GLY A 56 14.78 0.86 -5.38
CA GLY A 56 16.21 0.83 -5.06
C GLY A 56 16.57 -0.37 -4.19
N LYS A 57 15.73 -0.70 -3.22
CA LYS A 57 15.93 -1.83 -2.32
C LYS A 57 15.77 -3.19 -3.02
N THR A 58 14.91 -3.27 -4.02
CA THR A 58 14.62 -4.53 -4.73
C THR A 58 15.52 -4.78 -5.93
N ARG A 59 16.37 -3.82 -6.28
CA ARG A 59 17.26 -3.93 -7.44
C ARG A 59 18.19 -5.15 -7.30
N GLY A 60 18.18 -6.01 -8.32
CA GLY A 60 18.99 -7.23 -8.34
C GLY A 60 18.39 -8.40 -7.55
N HIS A 61 17.24 -8.21 -6.90
CA HIS A 61 16.54 -9.27 -6.18
C HIS A 61 15.39 -9.83 -7.03
N ILE A 62 15.29 -11.16 -7.06
CA ILE A 62 14.15 -11.84 -7.67
C ILE A 62 12.93 -11.77 -6.75
N LEU A 63 11.75 -11.85 -7.33
CA LEU A 63 10.51 -11.91 -6.55
C LEU A 63 10.51 -13.14 -5.64
N PRO A 64 10.07 -12.98 -4.37
CA PRO A 64 9.94 -14.10 -3.44
C PRO A 64 8.80 -15.03 -3.83
N ASP A 65 8.81 -16.26 -3.31
CA ASP A 65 7.79 -17.28 -3.60
C ASP A 65 6.36 -16.80 -3.31
N ILE A 66 6.18 -16.01 -2.25
CA ILE A 66 4.86 -15.47 -1.89
C ILE A 66 4.28 -14.56 -2.99
N ALA A 67 5.10 -13.96 -3.83
CA ALA A 67 4.62 -13.15 -4.96
C ALA A 67 3.78 -13.99 -5.93
N ALA A 68 4.18 -15.23 -6.18
CA ALA A 68 3.42 -16.15 -7.04
C ALA A 68 2.08 -16.53 -6.40
N GLU A 69 2.03 -16.70 -5.08
CA GLU A 69 0.78 -16.98 -4.36
C GLU A 69 -0.22 -15.82 -4.48
N LEU A 70 0.29 -14.61 -4.66
CA LEU A 70 -0.51 -13.38 -4.75
C LEU A 70 -0.68 -12.88 -6.20
N ASP A 71 -0.34 -13.70 -7.17
CA ASP A 71 -0.44 -13.37 -8.60
C ASP A 71 0.35 -12.10 -8.99
N CYS A 72 1.47 -11.85 -8.31
CA CYS A 72 2.37 -10.73 -8.60
C CYS A 72 3.45 -11.16 -9.57
N SER A 73 3.66 -10.39 -10.65
CA SER A 73 4.71 -10.60 -11.63
C SER A 73 5.79 -9.51 -11.62
N SER A 74 5.66 -8.51 -10.76
CA SER A 74 6.63 -7.43 -10.60
C SER A 74 6.70 -6.97 -9.14
N TRP A 75 7.81 -6.31 -8.78
CA TRP A 75 7.94 -5.68 -7.47
C TRP A 75 6.92 -4.56 -7.27
N GLY A 76 6.59 -3.82 -8.33
CA GLY A 76 5.54 -2.80 -8.25
C GLY A 76 4.19 -3.39 -7.84
N GLN A 77 3.80 -4.51 -8.46
CA GLN A 77 2.58 -5.23 -8.08
C GLN A 77 2.66 -5.76 -6.64
N PHE A 78 3.81 -6.28 -6.23
CA PHE A 78 4.05 -6.74 -4.86
C PHE A 78 3.81 -5.64 -3.83
N PHE A 79 4.35 -4.45 -4.05
CA PHE A 79 4.15 -3.30 -3.17
C PHE A 79 2.68 -2.86 -3.11
N LEU A 80 1.99 -2.82 -4.24
CA LEU A 80 0.57 -2.45 -4.30
C LEU A 80 -0.32 -3.48 -3.61
N LYS A 81 -0.06 -4.76 -3.81
CA LYS A 81 -0.82 -5.85 -3.16
C LYS A 81 -0.71 -5.80 -1.64
N PHE A 82 0.46 -5.48 -1.11
CA PHE A 82 0.62 -5.29 0.32
C PHE A 82 -0.33 -4.21 0.86
N ILE A 83 -0.43 -3.08 0.18
CA ILE A 83 -1.30 -1.98 0.57
C ILE A 83 -2.77 -2.38 0.43
N LEU A 84 -3.14 -2.97 -0.71
CA LEU A 84 -4.52 -3.43 -0.98
C LEU A 84 -5.02 -4.47 0.01
N GLY A 85 -4.12 -5.24 0.60
CA GLY A 85 -4.46 -6.23 1.62
C GLY A 85 -4.90 -5.64 2.96
N HIS A 86 -4.67 -4.35 3.21
CA HIS A 86 -5.15 -3.71 4.43
C HIS A 86 -6.65 -3.42 4.31
N PRO A 87 -7.48 -3.89 5.27
CA PRO A 87 -8.95 -3.79 5.15
C PRO A 87 -9.48 -2.35 5.13
N ALA A 88 -8.73 -1.38 5.64
CA ALA A 88 -9.12 0.03 5.64
C ALA A 88 -8.73 0.80 4.37
N VAL A 89 -8.00 0.18 3.44
CA VAL A 89 -7.59 0.82 2.19
C VAL A 89 -8.70 0.70 1.15
N THR A 90 -9.12 1.85 0.59
CA THR A 90 -10.12 1.91 -0.47
C THR A 90 -9.48 1.90 -1.85
N CYS A 91 -8.50 2.77 -2.08
CA CYS A 91 -7.77 2.83 -3.36
C CYS A 91 -6.35 3.37 -3.18
N ILE A 92 -5.53 3.14 -4.21
CA ILE A 92 -4.14 3.60 -4.26
C ILE A 92 -3.97 4.48 -5.50
N ILE A 93 -3.12 5.51 -5.38
CA ILE A 93 -2.81 6.43 -6.48
C ILE A 93 -1.33 6.28 -6.87
N PRO A 94 -0.96 5.27 -7.69
CA PRO A 94 0.40 5.11 -8.19
C PRO A 94 0.59 5.98 -9.44
N ALA A 95 1.15 7.17 -9.26
CA ALA A 95 1.39 8.06 -10.38
C ALA A 95 2.62 7.64 -11.20
N THR A 96 2.47 7.63 -12.52
CA THR A 96 3.56 7.37 -13.45
C THR A 96 3.33 8.10 -14.77
N ALA A 97 4.42 8.50 -15.45
CA ALA A 97 4.38 9.05 -16.79
C ALA A 97 4.63 8.00 -17.88
N LYS A 98 4.88 6.75 -17.50
CA LYS A 98 5.22 5.66 -18.43
C LYS A 98 4.04 4.69 -18.56
N THR A 99 3.59 4.49 -19.80
CA THR A 99 2.44 3.61 -20.10
C THR A 99 2.67 2.16 -19.63
N ASN A 100 3.86 1.63 -19.83
CA ASN A 100 4.18 0.27 -19.39
C ASN A 100 4.12 0.11 -17.87
N HIS A 101 4.52 1.11 -17.11
CA HIS A 101 4.38 1.11 -15.65
C HIS A 101 2.90 1.18 -15.24
N MET A 102 2.09 1.97 -15.95
CA MET A 102 0.66 2.04 -15.67
C MET A 102 -0.01 0.69 -15.91
N VAL A 103 0.28 0.02 -17.01
CA VAL A 103 -0.25 -1.32 -17.31
C VAL A 103 0.17 -2.32 -16.23
N ASP A 104 1.43 -2.30 -15.82
CA ASP A 104 1.94 -3.17 -14.76
C ASP A 104 1.24 -2.91 -13.42
N ASN A 105 1.10 -1.63 -13.03
CA ASN A 105 0.43 -1.25 -11.80
C ASN A 105 -1.03 -1.70 -11.76
N MET A 106 -1.74 -1.57 -12.88
CA MET A 106 -3.14 -1.98 -12.97
C MET A 106 -3.35 -3.48 -12.80
N GLN A 107 -2.35 -4.31 -13.08
CA GLN A 107 -2.42 -5.74 -12.84
C GLN A 107 -2.56 -6.09 -11.35
N ALA A 108 -2.15 -5.22 -10.44
CA ALA A 108 -2.36 -5.42 -9.00
C ALA A 108 -3.84 -5.50 -8.59
N ASN A 109 -4.75 -5.02 -9.44
CA ASN A 109 -6.20 -5.14 -9.19
C ASN A 109 -6.75 -6.55 -9.43
N PHE A 110 -5.96 -7.44 -10.02
CA PHE A 110 -6.40 -8.77 -10.39
C PHE A 110 -5.74 -9.84 -9.52
N GLY A 111 -6.43 -10.98 -9.39
CA GLY A 111 -5.95 -12.11 -8.64
C GLY A 111 -6.12 -11.95 -7.14
N ARG A 112 -5.32 -12.70 -6.40
CA ARG A 112 -5.47 -12.82 -4.93
C ARG A 112 -4.93 -11.60 -4.20
N VAL A 113 -5.63 -11.23 -3.12
CA VAL A 113 -5.24 -10.15 -2.22
C VAL A 113 -4.68 -10.77 -0.93
N PRO A 114 -3.55 -10.29 -0.39
CA PRO A 114 -2.95 -10.91 0.78
C PRO A 114 -3.81 -10.73 2.03
N ASP A 115 -3.93 -11.78 2.83
CA ASP A 115 -4.46 -11.71 4.19
C ASP A 115 -3.40 -11.17 5.17
N ALA A 116 -3.75 -11.07 6.45
CA ALA A 116 -2.86 -10.54 7.47
C ALA A 116 -1.56 -11.36 7.61
N ALA A 117 -1.64 -12.69 7.54
CA ALA A 117 -0.48 -13.57 7.63
C ALA A 117 0.44 -13.42 6.41
N GLN A 118 -0.14 -13.33 5.22
CA GLN A 118 0.61 -13.10 3.98
C GLN A 118 1.27 -11.71 3.96
N ARG A 119 0.58 -10.69 4.45
CA ARG A 119 1.17 -9.34 4.59
C ARG A 119 2.36 -9.34 5.55
N ALA A 120 2.26 -10.07 6.66
CA ALA A 120 3.37 -10.23 7.59
C ALA A 120 4.58 -10.91 6.92
N GLU A 121 4.35 -11.94 6.11
CA GLU A 121 5.40 -12.62 5.36
C GLU A 121 6.02 -11.70 4.30
N MET A 122 5.22 -10.92 3.59
CA MET A 122 5.71 -9.92 2.64
C MET A 122 6.66 -8.92 3.31
N LEU A 123 6.30 -8.43 4.50
CA LEU A 123 7.15 -7.54 5.28
C LEU A 123 8.44 -8.23 5.74
N ARG A 124 8.34 -9.47 6.20
CA ARG A 124 9.51 -10.23 6.62
C ARG A 124 10.53 -10.35 5.49
N VAL A 125 10.07 -10.71 4.30
CA VAL A 125 10.92 -10.78 3.11
C VAL A 125 11.51 -9.42 2.75
N PHE A 126 10.69 -8.37 2.71
CA PHE A 126 11.14 -7.02 2.40
C PHE A 126 12.21 -6.52 3.36
N ASN A 127 12.08 -6.81 4.65
CA ASN A 127 13.04 -6.39 5.67
C ASN A 127 14.39 -7.11 5.57
N THR A 128 14.49 -8.19 4.80
CA THR A 128 15.77 -8.89 4.51
C THR A 128 16.51 -8.32 3.32
N LEU A 129 15.92 -7.45 2.54
CA LEU A 129 16.55 -6.80 1.37
C LEU A 129 17.50 -5.64 1.80
#